data_f92ad28e40ef9d4ad48da1928298c456
#
_entry.id   f92ad28e40ef9d4ad48da1928298c456
#
_cell.length_a   1.000
_cell.length_b   1.000
_cell.length_c   1.000
_cell.angle_alpha   90.00
_cell.angle_beta   90.00
_cell.angle_gamma   90.00
#
_symmetry.space_group_name_H-M   'P 1'
#
loop_
_entity.id
_entity.type
_entity.pdbx_description
1 polymer ?
#
loop_
_entity_poly.entity_id
_entity_poly.type
_entity_poly.pdbx_seq_one_letter_code
_entity_poly.pdbx_strand_id
1 'polypeptide(L)'
;MGASASVIQEYYKAVDYWADIAGKKDWKLAIWIVGRNDVDLVDKFLEIERSPVGQFDDIFFRFDTPYRGDDDEYAAQLWQEYAGWFEEQAEEKDDMLKALRHDGLLKTEYRPDTSAEPTAANLWKEMLRFKEECISRLENAFFCIYFPPEQSGEFPRTEWFGQVLKEGVPQGIRLTTIDLKKNRSVALDESPEVVHIRPRLDMAAALHNR
;
A
#
# COMPACT_ATOMS: atom_id res chain seq x y z
N MET A 1 15.24 -12.57 -28.43
CA MET A 1 15.62 -12.38 -27.02
C MET A 1 15.18 -11.05 -26.40
N GLY A 2 14.44 -10.18 -27.09
CA GLY A 2 14.30 -8.81 -26.65
C GLY A 2 13.13 -8.46 -25.72
N ALA A 3 11.96 -9.08 -25.90
CA ALA A 3 10.72 -8.53 -25.30
C ALA A 3 10.49 -8.93 -23.85
N SER A 4 10.73 -10.17 -23.50
CA SER A 4 10.61 -10.66 -22.12
C SER A 4 11.63 -9.98 -21.20
N ALA A 5 12.86 -9.76 -21.67
CA ALA A 5 13.90 -9.03 -20.95
C ALA A 5 13.49 -7.56 -20.70
N SER A 6 12.80 -6.94 -21.63
CA SER A 6 12.34 -5.56 -21.52
C SER A 6 11.31 -5.34 -20.40
N VAL A 7 10.32 -6.22 -20.30
CA VAL A 7 9.32 -6.17 -19.21
C VAL A 7 9.97 -6.39 -17.85
N ILE A 8 10.88 -7.33 -17.74
CA ILE A 8 11.64 -7.59 -16.52
C ILE A 8 12.49 -6.37 -16.14
N GLN A 9 13.12 -5.72 -17.11
CA GLN A 9 13.90 -4.50 -16.86
C GLN A 9 13.01 -3.37 -16.32
N GLU A 10 11.84 -3.17 -16.90
CA GLU A 10 10.90 -2.16 -16.40
C GLU A 10 10.44 -2.47 -14.97
N TYR A 11 10.18 -3.75 -14.65
CA TYR A 11 9.87 -4.18 -13.30
C TYR A 11 10.97 -3.82 -12.30
N TYR A 12 12.21 -4.14 -12.62
CA TYR A 12 13.36 -3.83 -11.74
C TYR A 12 13.59 -2.32 -11.60
N LYS A 13 13.24 -1.51 -12.59
CA LYS A 13 13.23 -0.05 -12.41
C LYS A 13 12.26 0.36 -11.31
N ALA A 14 11.05 -0.20 -11.28
CA ALA A 14 10.10 0.08 -10.20
C ALA A 14 10.67 -0.33 -8.83
N VAL A 15 11.30 -1.49 -8.74
CA VAL A 15 11.98 -1.94 -7.52
C VAL A 15 13.04 -0.92 -7.07
N ASP A 16 13.88 -0.45 -7.98
CA ASP A 16 14.95 0.49 -7.69
C ASP A 16 14.40 1.86 -7.22
N TYR A 17 13.33 2.36 -7.85
CA TYR A 17 12.67 3.59 -7.42
C TYR A 17 12.11 3.49 -6.00
N TRP A 18 11.49 2.35 -5.67
CA TRP A 18 11.02 2.13 -4.31
C TRP A 18 12.18 2.03 -3.31
N ALA A 19 13.24 1.30 -3.66
CA ALA A 19 14.41 1.16 -2.82
C ALA A 19 15.03 2.52 -2.45
N ASP A 20 15.05 3.47 -3.39
CA ASP A 20 15.59 4.81 -3.15
C ASP A 20 14.81 5.57 -2.07
N ILE A 21 13.50 5.41 -2.00
CA ILE A 21 12.68 6.09 -0.99
C ILE A 21 12.52 5.28 0.29
N ALA A 22 12.55 3.95 0.22
CA ALA A 22 12.35 3.07 1.37
C ALA A 22 13.36 3.34 2.50
N GLY A 23 14.59 3.67 2.14
CA GLY A 23 15.65 4.02 3.09
C GLY A 23 15.54 5.44 3.69
N LYS A 24 14.72 6.30 3.13
CA LYS A 24 14.47 7.64 3.67
C LYS A 24 13.52 7.54 4.86
N LYS A 25 13.81 8.33 5.89
CA LYS A 25 12.96 8.40 7.09
C LYS A 25 11.94 9.53 6.93
N ASP A 26 10.92 9.51 7.72
CA ASP A 26 9.98 10.61 7.97
C ASP A 26 8.86 10.81 6.94
N TRP A 27 8.93 10.27 5.73
CA TRP A 27 7.80 10.35 4.82
C TRP A 27 6.65 9.42 5.25
N LYS A 28 5.41 9.82 4.95
CA LYS A 28 4.18 9.11 5.33
C LYS A 28 3.38 8.63 4.13
N LEU A 29 3.48 9.32 2.99
CA LEU A 29 2.76 8.99 1.77
C LEU A 29 3.70 9.04 0.57
N ALA A 30 3.77 7.95 -0.18
CA ALA A 30 4.43 7.90 -1.48
C ALA A 30 3.38 7.82 -2.59
N ILE A 31 3.45 8.74 -3.55
CA ILE A 31 2.55 8.79 -4.70
C ILE A 31 3.34 8.41 -5.94
N TRP A 32 3.01 7.27 -6.53
CA TRP A 32 3.54 6.87 -7.83
C TRP A 32 2.80 7.64 -8.92
N ILE A 33 3.50 8.48 -9.66
CA ILE A 33 2.91 9.28 -10.74
C ILE A 33 3.38 8.71 -12.07
N VAL A 34 2.48 8.00 -12.73
CA VAL A 34 2.80 7.19 -13.92
C VAL A 34 1.82 7.43 -15.05
N GLY A 35 2.22 7.05 -16.27
CA GLY A 35 1.31 6.97 -17.40
C GLY A 35 0.37 5.77 -17.28
N ARG A 36 -0.74 5.82 -17.98
CA ARG A 36 -1.76 4.75 -17.94
C ARG A 36 -1.20 3.35 -18.23
N ASN A 37 -0.27 3.26 -19.16
CA ASN A 37 0.32 1.98 -19.58
C ASN A 37 1.26 1.38 -18.52
N ASP A 38 1.68 2.15 -17.55
CA ASP A 38 2.64 1.73 -16.52
C ASP A 38 1.98 1.39 -15.17
N VAL A 39 0.68 1.67 -15.02
CA VAL A 39 -0.07 1.41 -13.79
C VAL A 39 0.00 -0.05 -13.38
N ASP A 40 -0.27 -0.96 -14.31
CA ASP A 40 -0.31 -2.40 -14.02
C ASP A 40 1.04 -2.95 -13.56
N LEU A 41 2.13 -2.38 -14.04
CA LEU A 41 3.46 -2.78 -13.61
C LEU A 41 3.73 -2.42 -12.15
N VAL A 42 3.38 -1.18 -11.75
CA VAL A 42 3.54 -0.72 -10.38
C VAL A 42 2.59 -1.47 -9.44
N ASP A 43 1.34 -1.66 -9.86
CA ASP A 43 0.38 -2.48 -9.11
C ASP A 43 0.91 -3.91 -8.89
N LYS A 44 1.46 -4.52 -9.93
CA LYS A 44 2.06 -5.85 -9.84
C LYS A 44 3.27 -5.89 -8.91
N PHE A 45 4.11 -4.87 -8.94
CA PHE A 45 5.24 -4.74 -8.00
C PHE A 45 4.74 -4.73 -6.55
N LEU A 46 3.77 -3.89 -6.23
CA LEU A 46 3.22 -3.79 -4.88
C LEU A 46 2.51 -5.07 -4.43
N GLU A 47 1.87 -5.78 -5.36
CA GLU A 47 1.25 -7.08 -5.08
C GLU A 47 2.29 -8.17 -4.78
N ILE A 48 3.40 -8.19 -5.52
CA ILE A 48 4.49 -9.14 -5.28
C ILE A 48 5.14 -8.88 -3.92
N GLU A 49 5.33 -7.61 -3.53
CA GLU A 49 5.87 -7.27 -2.21
C GLU A 49 4.94 -7.71 -1.07
N ARG A 50 3.64 -7.82 -1.31
CA ARG A 50 2.68 -8.39 -0.36
C ARG A 50 2.83 -9.90 -0.18
N SER A 51 3.50 -10.57 -1.09
CA SER A 51 3.70 -12.02 -1.08
C SER A 51 5.00 -12.41 -0.35
N PRO A 52 5.17 -13.69 0.04
CA PRO A 52 6.40 -14.16 0.67
C PRO A 52 7.68 -14.03 -0.18
N VAL A 53 7.52 -13.79 -1.49
CA VAL A 53 8.67 -13.63 -2.41
C VAL A 53 9.06 -12.17 -2.62
N GLY A 54 8.47 -11.24 -1.86
CA GLY A 54 8.85 -9.84 -1.86
C GLY A 54 10.31 -9.62 -1.46
N GLN A 55 10.90 -8.52 -1.93
CA GLN A 55 12.32 -8.22 -1.72
C GLN A 55 12.59 -7.32 -0.50
N PHE A 56 11.56 -6.63 -0.02
CA PHE A 56 11.68 -5.70 1.11
C PHE A 56 11.22 -6.34 2.41
N ASP A 57 11.83 -5.93 3.51
CA ASP A 57 11.49 -6.45 4.85
C ASP A 57 10.18 -5.87 5.39
N ASP A 58 9.67 -4.82 4.78
CA ASP A 58 8.40 -4.19 5.17
C ASP A 58 7.21 -5.09 4.83
N ILE A 59 6.14 -4.98 5.60
CA ILE A 59 4.90 -5.71 5.33
C ILE A 59 3.97 -4.82 4.52
N PHE A 60 3.57 -5.30 3.35
CA PHE A 60 2.66 -4.61 2.45
C PHE A 60 1.23 -5.12 2.62
N PHE A 61 0.30 -4.19 2.73
CA PHE A 61 -1.13 -4.45 2.75
C PHE A 61 -1.79 -3.77 1.55
N ARG A 62 -2.85 -4.36 1.04
CA ARG A 62 -3.64 -3.77 -0.04
C ARG A 62 -5.09 -3.65 0.41
N PHE A 63 -5.64 -2.44 0.36
CA PHE A 63 -7.06 -2.20 0.56
C PHE A 63 -7.77 -2.12 -0.78
N ASP A 64 -8.73 -3.01 -1.00
CA ASP A 64 -9.51 -3.05 -2.25
C ASP A 64 -10.79 -2.21 -2.20
N THR A 65 -11.16 -1.72 -1.02
CA THR A 65 -12.32 -0.85 -0.84
C THR A 65 -12.21 0.40 -1.72
N PRO A 66 -13.20 0.66 -2.61
CA PRO A 66 -13.18 1.85 -3.46
C PRO A 66 -13.58 3.10 -2.68
N TYR A 67 -12.95 4.24 -3.00
CA TYR A 67 -13.35 5.55 -2.49
C TYR A 67 -14.50 6.11 -3.35
N ARG A 68 -15.60 6.47 -2.70
CA ARG A 68 -16.81 6.95 -3.37
C ARG A 68 -17.21 8.38 -2.97
N GLY A 69 -16.26 9.18 -2.52
CA GLY A 69 -16.45 10.58 -2.22
C GLY A 69 -16.92 10.89 -0.79
N ASP A 70 -17.15 9.88 0.04
CA ASP A 70 -17.52 10.05 1.44
C ASP A 70 -16.39 9.51 2.34
N ASP A 71 -15.73 10.40 3.07
CA ASP A 71 -14.56 10.08 3.89
C ASP A 71 -14.91 9.19 5.07
N ASP A 72 -16.03 9.43 5.72
CA ASP A 72 -16.46 8.66 6.89
C ASP A 72 -16.89 7.25 6.50
N GLU A 73 -17.64 7.13 5.42
CA GLU A 73 -18.01 5.83 4.86
C GLU A 73 -16.76 5.04 4.43
N TYR A 74 -15.82 5.71 3.78
CA TYR A 74 -14.57 5.07 3.34
C TYR A 74 -13.76 4.53 4.52
N ALA A 75 -13.57 5.32 5.56
CA ALA A 75 -12.87 4.89 6.76
C ALA A 75 -13.56 3.68 7.42
N ALA A 76 -14.89 3.70 7.53
CA ALA A 76 -15.65 2.59 8.08
C ALA A 76 -15.49 1.31 7.25
N GLN A 77 -15.51 1.42 5.93
CA GLN A 77 -15.31 0.28 5.01
C GLN A 77 -13.88 -0.26 5.06
N LEU A 78 -12.88 0.59 5.22
CA LEU A 78 -11.48 0.16 5.43
C LEU A 78 -11.35 -0.65 6.72
N TRP A 79 -12.02 -0.25 7.78
CA TRP A 79 -12.08 -1.01 9.02
C TRP A 79 -12.72 -2.39 8.84
N GLN A 80 -13.82 -2.46 8.10
CA GLN A 80 -14.49 -3.73 7.80
C GLN A 80 -13.59 -4.65 6.98
N GLU A 81 -12.91 -4.13 5.99
CA GLU A 81 -11.97 -4.90 5.17
C GLU A 81 -10.82 -5.43 6.03
N TYR A 82 -10.22 -4.58 6.85
CA TYR A 82 -9.14 -4.97 7.77
C TYR A 82 -9.59 -6.08 8.73
N ALA A 83 -10.72 -5.89 9.40
CA ALA A 83 -11.27 -6.91 10.31
C ALA A 83 -11.55 -8.24 9.59
N GLY A 84 -12.02 -8.16 8.36
CA GLY A 84 -12.32 -9.34 7.53
C GLY A 84 -11.09 -10.21 7.22
N TRP A 85 -9.89 -9.64 7.17
CA TRP A 85 -8.67 -10.41 6.93
C TRP A 85 -8.33 -11.39 8.05
N PHE A 86 -8.88 -11.20 9.23
CA PHE A 86 -8.58 -11.99 10.44
C PHE A 86 -9.74 -12.90 10.86
N GLU A 87 -10.80 -12.97 10.08
CA GLU A 87 -11.92 -13.86 10.35
C GLU A 87 -11.54 -15.32 10.08
N GLU A 88 -12.05 -16.23 10.89
CA GLU A 88 -11.79 -17.68 10.78
C GLU A 88 -12.23 -18.29 9.44
N GLN A 89 -13.18 -17.64 8.77
CA GLN A 89 -13.73 -18.06 7.48
C GLN A 89 -13.12 -17.34 6.29
N ALA A 90 -12.10 -16.51 6.51
CA ALA A 90 -11.40 -15.83 5.42
C ALA A 90 -10.83 -16.86 4.45
N GLU A 91 -10.83 -16.53 3.16
CA GLU A 91 -10.17 -17.36 2.17
C GLU A 91 -8.70 -17.56 2.53
N GLU A 92 -8.14 -18.73 2.25
CA GLU A 92 -6.81 -19.12 2.67
C GLU A 92 -5.72 -18.10 2.27
N LYS A 93 -5.88 -17.48 1.12
CA LYS A 93 -4.98 -16.43 0.62
C LYS A 93 -5.04 -15.13 1.43
N ASP A 94 -6.16 -14.88 2.10
CA ASP A 94 -6.42 -13.67 2.86
C ASP A 94 -6.37 -13.91 4.38
N ASP A 95 -6.10 -15.16 4.79
CA ASP A 95 -5.92 -15.49 6.20
C ASP A 95 -4.53 -15.08 6.68
N MET A 96 -4.45 -13.83 7.11
CA MET A 96 -3.21 -13.22 7.58
C MET A 96 -2.64 -13.94 8.82
N LEU A 97 -3.48 -14.34 9.75
CA LEU A 97 -3.04 -15.03 10.97
C LEU A 97 -2.42 -16.39 10.65
N LYS A 98 -3.05 -17.12 9.73
CA LYS A 98 -2.56 -18.43 9.31
C LYS A 98 -1.18 -18.34 8.66
N ALA A 99 -1.00 -17.36 7.77
CA ALA A 99 0.28 -17.11 7.13
C ALA A 99 1.35 -16.74 8.15
N LEU A 100 1.04 -15.84 9.09
CA LEU A 100 1.98 -15.42 10.14
C LEU A 100 2.34 -16.55 11.10
N ARG A 101 1.39 -17.44 11.43
CA ARG A 101 1.67 -18.65 12.22
C ARG A 101 2.61 -19.58 11.47
N HIS A 102 2.32 -19.84 10.19
CA HIS A 102 3.14 -20.71 9.35
C HIS A 102 4.60 -20.23 9.28
N ASP A 103 4.79 -18.92 9.16
CA ASP A 103 6.12 -18.31 9.08
C ASP A 103 6.78 -18.09 10.45
N GLY A 104 6.08 -18.44 11.53
CA GLY A 104 6.61 -18.29 12.90
C GLY A 104 6.76 -16.84 13.35
N LEU A 105 6.00 -15.92 12.77
CA LEU A 105 6.04 -14.50 13.08
C LEU A 105 5.01 -14.07 14.11
N LEU A 106 3.92 -14.82 14.27
CA LEU A 106 2.86 -14.51 15.23
C LEU A 106 3.29 -14.97 16.63
N LYS A 107 3.56 -14.04 17.54
CA LYS A 107 3.96 -14.35 18.92
C LYS A 107 2.79 -14.46 19.89
N THR A 108 1.68 -13.79 19.59
CA THR A 108 0.42 -13.86 20.34
C THR A 108 -0.76 -13.87 19.38
N GLU A 109 -1.88 -14.48 19.78
CA GLU A 109 -3.10 -14.42 19.00
C GLU A 109 -3.62 -12.99 18.91
N TYR A 110 -4.14 -12.64 17.75
CA TYR A 110 -4.63 -11.29 17.46
C TYR A 110 -6.05 -11.32 16.93
N ARG A 111 -6.86 -10.38 17.41
CA ARG A 111 -8.15 -10.02 16.83
C ARG A 111 -8.24 -8.50 16.79
N PRO A 112 -8.68 -7.90 15.69
CA PRO A 112 -8.88 -6.46 15.63
C PRO A 112 -9.86 -6.00 16.70
N ASP A 113 -9.48 -4.95 17.44
CA ASP A 113 -10.38 -4.26 18.35
C ASP A 113 -11.19 -3.24 17.56
N THR A 114 -12.47 -3.52 17.33
CA THR A 114 -13.39 -2.68 16.58
C THR A 114 -14.26 -1.81 17.48
N SER A 115 -13.93 -1.66 18.76
CA SER A 115 -14.69 -0.85 19.71
C SER A 115 -14.46 0.66 19.54
N ALA A 116 -13.34 1.05 18.95
CA ALA A 116 -13.04 2.45 18.67
C ALA A 116 -13.90 3.00 17.52
N GLU A 117 -14.06 4.31 17.47
CA GLU A 117 -14.69 4.98 16.33
C GLU A 117 -13.96 4.61 15.04
N PRO A 118 -14.68 4.25 13.95
CA PRO A 118 -14.09 3.76 12.72
C PRO A 118 -13.50 4.87 11.86
N THR A 119 -12.46 5.52 12.36
CA THR A 119 -11.69 6.54 11.66
C THR A 119 -10.40 5.97 11.09
N ALA A 120 -9.83 6.63 10.09
CA ALA A 120 -8.53 6.25 9.56
C ALA A 120 -7.44 6.32 10.64
N ALA A 121 -7.42 7.36 11.44
CA ALA A 121 -6.45 7.51 12.53
C ALA A 121 -6.50 6.36 13.52
N ASN A 122 -7.68 5.91 13.90
CA ASN A 122 -7.85 4.77 14.78
C ASN A 122 -7.46 3.44 14.10
N LEU A 123 -7.71 3.32 12.80
CA LEU A 123 -7.27 2.14 12.04
C LEU A 123 -5.74 2.01 12.04
N TRP A 124 -5.02 3.10 11.82
CA TRP A 124 -3.54 3.08 11.86
C TRP A 124 -3.03 2.69 13.25
N LYS A 125 -3.65 3.18 14.31
CA LYS A 125 -3.32 2.79 15.68
C LYS A 125 -3.54 1.30 15.93
N GLU A 126 -4.65 0.76 15.44
CA GLU A 126 -4.95 -0.67 15.60
C GLU A 126 -3.97 -1.55 14.81
N MET A 127 -3.65 -1.17 13.58
CA MET A 127 -2.63 -1.88 12.79
C MET A 127 -1.26 -1.85 13.48
N LEU A 128 -0.91 -0.72 14.07
CA LEU A 128 0.35 -0.57 14.80
C LEU A 128 0.35 -1.40 16.08
N ARG A 129 -0.77 -1.48 16.80
CA ARG A 129 -0.93 -2.38 17.95
C ARG A 129 -0.69 -3.83 17.53
N PHE A 130 -1.30 -4.26 16.43
CA PHE A 130 -1.07 -5.59 15.87
C PHE A 130 0.43 -5.82 15.60
N LYS A 131 1.09 -4.89 14.94
CA LYS A 131 2.51 -4.98 14.64
C LYS A 131 3.36 -5.13 15.90
N GLU A 132 3.16 -4.27 16.89
CA GLU A 132 4.01 -4.17 18.06
C GLU A 132 3.77 -5.28 19.08
N GLU A 133 2.51 -5.65 19.29
CA GLU A 133 2.14 -6.61 20.31
C GLU A 133 2.15 -8.06 19.84
N CYS A 134 1.84 -8.31 18.57
CA CYS A 134 1.56 -9.66 18.09
C CYS A 134 2.60 -10.22 17.14
N ILE A 135 3.38 -9.38 16.45
CA ILE A 135 4.33 -9.83 15.42
C ILE A 135 5.76 -9.72 15.97
N SER A 136 6.55 -10.79 15.80
CA SER A 136 7.97 -10.81 16.15
C SER A 136 8.85 -10.54 14.92
N ARG A 137 10.09 -10.09 15.18
CA ARG A 137 11.17 -9.88 14.16
C ARG A 137 10.92 -8.76 13.15
N LEU A 138 10.01 -7.84 13.47
CA LEU A 138 9.66 -6.74 12.57
C LEU A 138 9.80 -5.37 13.24
N GLU A 139 10.68 -5.26 14.24
CA GLU A 139 10.84 -4.04 15.04
C GLU A 139 11.21 -2.81 14.20
N ASN A 140 11.97 -3.01 13.13
CA ASN A 140 12.41 -1.94 12.24
C ASN A 140 11.66 -1.90 10.90
N ALA A 141 10.70 -2.82 10.68
CA ALA A 141 9.91 -2.86 9.47
C ALA A 141 8.72 -1.90 9.55
N PHE A 142 8.33 -1.37 8.39
CA PHE A 142 7.12 -0.57 8.27
C PHE A 142 5.94 -1.44 7.82
N PHE A 143 4.74 -1.04 8.21
CA PHE A 143 3.53 -1.45 7.53
C PHE A 143 3.29 -0.48 6.38
N CYS A 144 3.45 -0.97 5.15
CA CYS A 144 3.21 -0.22 3.94
C CYS A 144 1.80 -0.52 3.43
N ILE A 145 0.93 0.47 3.48
CA ILE A 145 -0.47 0.32 3.11
C ILE A 145 -0.67 0.89 1.71
N TYR A 146 -1.05 0.02 0.78
CA TYR A 146 -1.28 0.37 -0.60
C TYR A 146 -2.78 0.56 -0.88
N PHE A 147 -3.10 1.71 -1.46
CA PHE A 147 -4.44 2.04 -1.95
C PHE A 147 -4.39 2.06 -3.48
N PRO A 148 -4.96 1.04 -4.16
CA PRO A 148 -4.95 0.98 -5.61
C PRO A 148 -5.63 2.19 -6.27
N PRO A 149 -5.24 2.54 -7.51
CA PRO A 149 -5.94 3.58 -8.26
C PRO A 149 -7.34 3.11 -8.60
N GLU A 150 -8.30 4.02 -8.52
CA GLU A 150 -9.66 3.71 -8.94
C GLU A 150 -9.78 3.73 -10.46
N GLN A 151 -10.46 2.73 -11.00
CA GLN A 151 -10.62 2.59 -12.44
C GLN A 151 -11.48 3.70 -13.06
N SER A 152 -12.43 4.22 -12.31
CA SER A 152 -13.35 5.24 -12.80
C SER A 152 -12.82 6.67 -12.71
N GLY A 153 -11.92 6.96 -11.78
CA GLY A 153 -11.41 8.31 -11.54
C GLY A 153 -12.49 9.35 -11.19
N GLU A 154 -13.69 8.89 -10.83
CA GLU A 154 -14.84 9.75 -10.56
C GLU A 154 -14.66 10.63 -9.32
N PHE A 155 -13.92 10.14 -8.33
CA PHE A 155 -13.77 10.81 -7.04
C PHE A 155 -12.30 11.10 -6.75
N PRO A 156 -11.88 12.37 -6.81
CA PRO A 156 -10.54 12.76 -6.39
C PRO A 156 -10.30 12.41 -4.92
N ARG A 157 -9.14 11.87 -4.60
CA ARG A 157 -8.76 11.46 -3.24
C ARG A 157 -7.82 12.43 -2.56
N THR A 158 -7.57 13.59 -3.15
CA THR A 158 -6.63 14.59 -2.64
C THR A 158 -7.01 15.03 -1.21
N GLU A 159 -8.27 15.36 -0.99
CA GLU A 159 -8.74 15.82 0.32
C GLU A 159 -8.67 14.72 1.38
N TRP A 160 -9.01 13.49 1.00
CA TRP A 160 -8.94 12.36 1.93
C TRP A 160 -7.51 12.11 2.42
N PHE A 161 -6.55 11.99 1.50
CA PHE A 161 -5.14 11.82 1.86
C PHE A 161 -4.58 13.02 2.62
N GLY A 162 -4.97 14.23 2.22
CA GLY A 162 -4.59 15.46 2.93
C GLY A 162 -5.08 15.46 4.39
N GLN A 163 -6.31 15.04 4.63
CA GLN A 163 -6.88 14.95 5.96
C GLN A 163 -6.21 13.85 6.80
N VAL A 164 -5.93 12.70 6.20
CA VAL A 164 -5.18 11.62 6.86
C VAL A 164 -3.81 12.10 7.33
N LEU A 165 -3.09 12.82 6.49
CA LEU A 165 -1.78 13.40 6.86
C LEU A 165 -1.90 14.45 7.96
N LYS A 166 -2.94 15.29 7.90
CA LYS A 166 -3.19 16.33 8.90
C LYS A 166 -3.53 15.74 10.27
N GLU A 167 -4.29 14.68 10.32
CA GLU A 167 -4.60 13.94 11.55
C GLU A 167 -3.40 13.17 12.10
N GLY A 168 -2.44 12.86 11.25
CA GLY A 168 -1.20 12.19 11.59
C GLY A 168 -1.20 10.71 11.25
N VAL A 169 -0.13 10.28 10.59
CA VAL A 169 0.19 8.86 10.37
C VAL A 169 1.29 8.48 11.34
N PRO A 170 1.06 7.49 12.23
CA PRO A 170 2.04 7.16 13.25
C PRO A 170 3.34 6.60 12.66
N GLN A 171 4.41 6.71 13.44
CA GLN A 171 5.69 6.07 13.12
C GLN A 171 5.49 4.56 12.97
N GLY A 172 6.05 3.99 11.93
CA GLY A 172 5.90 2.56 11.61
C GLY A 172 4.85 2.26 10.55
N ILE A 173 4.02 3.24 10.18
CA ILE A 173 3.04 3.13 9.09
C ILE A 173 3.43 4.04 7.94
N ARG A 174 3.37 3.52 6.72
CA ARG A 174 3.56 4.24 5.47
C ARG A 174 2.42 3.94 4.51
N LEU A 175 1.99 4.96 3.79
CA LEU A 175 0.93 4.85 2.79
C LEU A 175 1.51 5.00 1.41
N THR A 176 0.96 4.29 0.43
CA THR A 176 1.32 4.49 -0.98
C THR A 176 0.10 4.34 -1.87
N THR A 177 0.09 5.06 -2.97
CA THR A 177 -0.94 4.97 -4.00
C THR A 177 -0.34 5.26 -5.38
N ILE A 178 -1.09 4.94 -6.41
CA ILE A 178 -0.72 5.22 -7.80
C ILE A 178 -1.66 6.30 -8.34
N ASP A 179 -1.09 7.29 -9.03
CA ASP A 179 -1.82 8.37 -9.66
C ASP A 179 -1.39 8.54 -11.12
N LEU A 180 -2.29 9.04 -11.95
CA LEU A 180 -2.03 9.24 -13.37
C LEU A 180 -1.41 10.62 -13.62
N LYS A 181 -0.40 10.69 -14.50
CA LYS A 181 0.25 11.95 -14.89
C LYS A 181 -0.73 12.98 -15.45
N LYS A 182 -1.68 12.52 -16.27
CA LYS A 182 -2.60 13.41 -17.00
C LYS A 182 -3.96 13.58 -16.33
N ASN A 183 -4.27 12.78 -15.32
CA ASN A 183 -5.55 12.86 -14.63
C ASN A 183 -5.29 12.61 -13.15
N ARG A 184 -4.78 13.62 -12.46
CA ARG A 184 -4.38 13.55 -11.06
C ARG A 184 -5.59 13.45 -10.15
N SER A 185 -5.68 12.38 -9.37
CA SER A 185 -6.70 12.17 -8.35
C SER A 185 -6.16 12.40 -6.92
N VAL A 186 -4.84 12.42 -6.77
CA VAL A 186 -4.15 12.72 -5.51
C VAL A 186 -3.14 13.85 -5.76
N ALA A 187 -3.65 15.06 -5.90
CA ALA A 187 -2.87 16.24 -6.27
C ALA A 187 -2.25 16.91 -5.02
N LEU A 188 -1.47 16.16 -4.26
CA LEU A 188 -0.71 16.67 -3.14
C LEU A 188 0.72 16.99 -3.58
N ASP A 189 1.23 18.14 -3.17
CA ASP A 189 2.59 18.53 -3.45
C ASP A 189 3.60 17.76 -2.60
N GLU A 190 4.84 17.66 -3.06
CA GLU A 190 5.93 17.13 -2.27
C GLU A 190 6.13 17.96 -1.00
N SER A 191 6.42 17.26 0.09
CA SER A 191 6.70 17.83 1.41
C SER A 191 7.58 16.85 2.18
N PRO A 192 8.01 17.15 3.39
CA PRO A 192 8.70 16.16 4.22
C PRO A 192 7.91 14.86 4.43
N GLU A 193 6.58 14.91 4.38
CA GLU A 193 5.71 13.75 4.57
C GLU A 193 5.23 13.11 3.26
N VAL A 194 5.31 13.82 2.12
CA VAL A 194 4.80 13.35 0.82
C VAL A 194 5.93 13.23 -0.19
N VAL A 195 6.15 12.03 -0.68
CA VAL A 195 7.16 11.73 -1.71
C VAL A 195 6.46 11.43 -3.02
N HIS A 196 6.93 12.04 -4.11
CA HIS A 196 6.52 11.67 -5.46
C HIS A 196 7.53 10.70 -6.06
N ILE A 197 7.03 9.59 -6.58
CA ILE A 197 7.82 8.64 -7.36
C ILE A 197 7.40 8.82 -8.83
N ARG A 198 8.33 9.34 -9.65
CA ARG A 198 8.13 9.55 -11.08
C ARG A 198 9.05 8.62 -11.86
N PRO A 199 8.72 7.33 -11.95
CA PRO A 199 9.59 6.36 -12.61
C PRO A 199 9.60 6.60 -14.11
N ARG A 200 10.76 6.38 -14.72
CA ARG A 200 10.91 6.40 -16.18
C ARG A 200 10.65 5.01 -16.74
N LEU A 201 9.37 4.60 -16.74
CA LEU A 201 8.92 3.32 -17.25
C LEU A 201 8.42 3.48 -18.68
N ASP A 202 8.55 2.42 -19.47
CA ASP A 202 8.04 2.36 -20.84
C ASP A 202 7.46 0.96 -21.14
N MET A 203 6.34 0.65 -20.51
CA MET A 203 5.65 -0.62 -20.74
C MET A 203 5.05 -0.71 -22.16
N ALA A 204 4.67 0.41 -22.76
CA ALA A 204 4.18 0.40 -24.13
C ALA A 204 5.25 -0.12 -25.10
N ALA A 205 6.48 0.40 -25.02
CA ALA A 205 7.60 -0.10 -25.83
C ALA A 205 7.96 -1.55 -25.48
N ALA A 206 7.97 -1.91 -24.20
CA ALA A 206 8.28 -3.26 -23.75
C ALA A 206 7.30 -4.31 -24.29
N LEU A 207 6.01 -3.96 -24.40
CA LEU A 207 4.97 -4.85 -24.93
C LEU A 207 4.97 -4.93 -26.45
N HIS A 208 5.38 -3.88 -27.15
CA HIS A 208 5.46 -3.89 -28.61
C HIS A 208 6.62 -4.72 -29.17
N ASN A 209 7.62 -4.99 -28.36
CA ASN A 209 8.79 -5.80 -28.74
C ASN A 209 8.58 -7.31 -28.56
N ARG A 210 7.34 -7.76 -28.44
CA ARG A 210 6.99 -9.20 -28.33
C ARG A 210 6.90 -9.85 -29.70
#